data_a4ab44db3f9bf8977e50c67f8081f1b9
#
_entry.id   a4ab44db3f9bf8977e50c67f8081f1b9
#
_cell.length_a   1.000
_cell.length_b   1.000
_cell.length_c   1.000
_cell.angle_alpha   90.00
_cell.angle_beta   90.00
_cell.angle_gamma   90.00
#
_symmetry.space_group_name_H-M   'P 1'
#
loop_
_entity.id
_entity.type
_entity.pdbx_description
1 polymer ?
#
loop_
_entity_poly.entity_id
_entity_poly.type
_entity_poly.pdbx_seq_one_letter_code
_entity_poly.pdbx_strand_id
1 'polypeptide(L)'
;MKKYILIIFLFQFLNLKGDTTIVALDRVHHFFGNSGNNRVFTDTISFPNHTTQFSEIIMNINLECPNGGCDPWDRKAQISVNNRDDWFEIGRYVTPYGVECGWSLNVSDYRSFLIGDVILRSYIDTWVDPGWLVSISFDFIVGNPDYAYTSIRKVWNYSNLVYGDNTNPIDIPSYNGYIPSNALASNLRMITTGHGQGNTDNAAEFSYKIHDININDEPTFIHNIWRSDCESNNCSPQNGTWIYDRAGFCPGDKVTPQDFNLLDYINAGSNIKLDYVLQDYFNACSPNNPACIDGITCAECNYNYNGHTEPFYFIESQLIVYSDEIISNADASFQIIAQNTMNKTIDIYLMNYEPIYGFQFKISFLTDEENTLSSIPILSGSGGRAEEENWTISTNDAGLVVGLSQYFGNPIPPGEGLLTQLTYSDNNLTSEFEIINISELEVSGYFGSTLSHDLGEPFNFEFTLNNDNSSIYPKQHSLNISYPNPFNPVVNIPFQLHKQEMVSLKIFDIKGNEIFQIINNIKFNEGKYLQKWDASNHSSGVYFILFDAGSFSDTKKIILMK
;
A
#
# COMPACT_ATOMS: atom_id res chain seq x y z
N MET A 1 60.22 26.69 21.19
CA MET A 1 58.77 26.74 20.78
C MET A 1 58.46 25.49 19.95
N LYS A 2 57.90 24.47 20.56
CA LYS A 2 57.47 23.24 19.89
C LYS A 2 56.02 23.46 19.46
N LYS A 3 55.78 23.43 18.13
CA LYS A 3 54.42 23.43 17.55
C LYS A 3 53.86 22.01 17.62
N TYR A 4 52.82 21.81 18.42
CA TYR A 4 52.00 20.62 18.38
C TYR A 4 51.01 20.73 17.21
N ILE A 5 51.10 19.82 16.22
CA ILE A 5 50.13 19.62 15.19
C ILE A 5 49.05 18.70 15.77
N LEU A 6 47.87 19.25 15.96
CA LEU A 6 46.69 18.51 16.39
C LEU A 6 46.09 17.84 15.11
N ILE A 7 46.32 16.54 14.97
CA ILE A 7 45.67 15.75 13.92
C ILE A 7 44.29 15.36 14.45
N ILE A 8 43.25 16.05 13.95
CA ILE A 8 41.86 15.66 14.21
C ILE A 8 41.55 14.51 13.29
N PHE A 9 41.52 13.30 13.83
CA PHE A 9 40.91 12.15 13.15
C PHE A 9 39.38 12.35 13.12
N LEU A 10 38.83 12.78 11.97
CA LEU A 10 37.42 12.68 11.70
C LEU A 10 37.10 11.18 11.46
N PHE A 11 36.63 10.51 12.48
CA PHE A 11 35.94 9.23 12.31
C PHE A 11 34.66 9.50 11.54
N GLN A 12 34.67 9.26 10.23
CA GLN A 12 33.42 9.07 9.48
C GLN A 12 32.79 7.78 9.99
N PHE A 13 31.76 7.93 10.80
CA PHE A 13 30.82 6.85 11.05
C PHE A 13 30.14 6.54 9.71
N LEU A 14 30.61 5.51 9.01
CA LEU A 14 29.76 4.74 8.12
C LEU A 14 28.64 4.22 9.03
N ASN A 15 27.47 4.84 8.96
CA ASN A 15 26.24 4.24 9.45
C ASN A 15 25.93 3.02 8.55
N LEU A 16 26.60 1.91 8.80
CA LEU A 16 26.04 0.60 8.50
C LEU A 16 24.81 0.51 9.41
N LYS A 17 23.63 0.80 8.87
CA LYS A 17 22.39 0.50 9.58
C LYS A 17 22.39 -1.01 9.79
N GLY A 18 22.47 -1.43 11.04
CA GLY A 18 22.27 -2.82 11.46
C GLY A 18 20.76 -3.12 11.52
N ASP A 19 20.45 -4.36 11.77
CA ASP A 19 19.08 -4.78 12.05
C ASP A 19 18.49 -3.91 13.17
N THR A 20 17.19 -3.64 13.07
CA THR A 20 16.50 -2.76 14.03
C THR A 20 15.30 -3.49 14.62
N THR A 21 15.24 -3.57 15.94
CA THR A 21 14.06 -4.09 16.66
C THR A 21 13.23 -2.93 17.20
N ILE A 22 11.93 -2.94 16.93
CA ILE A 22 10.94 -2.00 17.47
C ILE A 22 10.01 -2.76 18.40
N VAL A 23 9.99 -2.39 19.68
CA VAL A 23 9.00 -2.90 20.63
C VAL A 23 7.72 -2.10 20.46
N ALA A 24 6.70 -2.74 19.94
CA ALA A 24 5.39 -2.13 19.69
C ALA A 24 4.48 -2.21 20.93
N LEU A 25 4.42 -3.37 21.57
CA LEU A 25 3.65 -3.59 22.79
C LEU A 25 4.52 -4.31 23.82
N ASP A 26 4.43 -3.90 25.08
CA ASP A 26 5.13 -4.55 26.18
C ASP A 26 4.12 -4.92 27.28
N ARG A 27 3.85 -6.23 27.41
CA ARG A 27 2.97 -6.84 28.42
C ARG A 27 1.60 -6.19 28.55
N VAL A 28 0.97 -5.83 27.42
CA VAL A 28 -0.38 -5.26 27.40
C VAL A 28 -1.38 -6.29 27.88
N HIS A 29 -2.18 -5.96 28.89
CA HIS A 29 -3.13 -6.89 29.50
C HIS A 29 -4.46 -6.89 28.74
N HIS A 30 -4.77 -8.00 28.07
CA HIS A 30 -6.06 -8.28 27.46
C HIS A 30 -6.93 -9.13 28.39
N PHE A 31 -8.11 -8.63 28.76
CA PHE A 31 -9.03 -9.28 29.68
C PHE A 31 -10.49 -8.86 29.46
N PHE A 32 -11.42 -9.64 30.04
CA PHE A 32 -12.83 -9.32 30.11
C PHE A 32 -13.45 -9.94 31.35
N GLY A 33 -14.12 -9.13 32.18
CA GLY A 33 -14.80 -9.62 33.39
C GLY A 33 -15.12 -8.51 34.37
N ASN A 34 -15.06 -8.83 35.65
CA ASN A 34 -15.39 -7.87 36.72
C ASN A 34 -14.44 -6.65 36.76
N SER A 35 -13.21 -6.83 36.31
CA SER A 35 -12.19 -5.77 36.22
C SER A 35 -12.38 -4.84 35.00
N GLY A 36 -13.29 -5.18 34.09
CA GLY A 36 -13.59 -4.37 32.90
C GLY A 36 -13.49 -5.16 31.60
N ASN A 37 -13.27 -4.41 30.49
CA ASN A 37 -13.11 -4.96 29.15
C ASN A 37 -11.91 -4.29 28.45
N ASN A 38 -10.84 -5.04 28.24
CA ASN A 38 -9.67 -4.63 27.49
C ASN A 38 -9.29 -5.69 26.43
N ARG A 39 -10.28 -6.19 25.71
CA ARG A 39 -10.06 -7.15 24.62
C ARG A 39 -9.39 -6.52 23.40
N VAL A 40 -9.53 -5.22 23.26
CA VAL A 40 -8.93 -4.42 22.17
C VAL A 40 -7.97 -3.40 22.79
N PHE A 41 -6.77 -3.34 22.27
CA PHE A 41 -5.79 -2.31 22.61
C PHE A 41 -5.23 -1.72 21.32
N THR A 42 -5.09 -0.40 21.28
CA THR A 42 -4.52 0.34 20.15
C THR A 42 -3.44 1.28 20.64
N ASP A 43 -2.37 1.39 19.88
CA ASP A 43 -1.32 2.37 20.11
C ASP A 43 -0.69 2.83 18.80
N THR A 44 -0.04 3.99 18.81
CA THR A 44 0.69 4.50 17.65
C THR A 44 2.16 4.11 17.76
N ILE A 45 2.63 3.36 16.79
CA ILE A 45 3.99 2.83 16.74
C ILE A 45 4.76 3.57 15.64
N SER A 46 5.94 4.10 15.99
CA SER A 46 6.85 4.75 15.04
C SER A 46 7.77 3.72 14.39
N PHE A 47 7.50 3.40 13.14
CA PHE A 47 8.32 2.55 12.30
C PHE A 47 9.37 3.35 11.50
N PRO A 48 10.34 2.69 10.81
CA PRO A 48 11.27 3.37 9.91
C PRO A 48 10.53 4.13 8.79
N ASN A 49 11.06 5.28 8.39
CA ASN A 49 10.45 6.08 7.30
C ASN A 49 10.58 5.43 5.92
N HIS A 50 11.43 4.40 5.77
CA HIS A 50 11.64 3.67 4.52
C HIS A 50 11.86 2.20 4.82
N THR A 51 11.24 1.32 4.06
CA THR A 51 11.32 -0.14 4.22
C THR A 51 12.09 -0.85 3.10
N THR A 52 12.44 -0.16 2.02
CA THR A 52 13.16 -0.72 0.86
C THR A 52 14.58 -1.20 1.15
N GLN A 53 15.15 -0.84 2.29
CA GLN A 53 16.47 -1.27 2.77
C GLN A 53 16.44 -2.54 3.66
N PHE A 54 15.25 -3.12 3.88
CA PHE A 54 15.09 -4.30 4.72
C PHE A 54 14.60 -5.46 3.86
N SER A 55 15.33 -6.58 3.89
CA SER A 55 14.93 -7.81 3.19
C SER A 55 13.69 -8.43 3.82
N GLU A 56 13.63 -8.42 5.15
CA GLU A 56 12.54 -9.02 5.91
C GLU A 56 12.08 -8.11 7.06
N ILE A 57 10.80 -8.25 7.41
CA ILE A 57 10.19 -7.67 8.60
C ILE A 57 9.51 -8.82 9.35
N ILE A 58 10.03 -9.12 10.55
CA ILE A 58 9.54 -10.23 11.37
C ILE A 58 8.79 -9.67 12.58
N MET A 59 7.51 -9.98 12.69
CA MET A 59 6.69 -9.67 13.86
C MET A 59 6.79 -10.81 14.87
N ASN A 60 7.26 -10.51 16.08
CA ASN A 60 7.31 -11.46 17.19
C ASN A 60 6.18 -11.17 18.17
N ILE A 61 5.42 -12.18 18.52
CA ILE A 61 4.31 -12.12 19.47
C ILE A 61 4.64 -13.04 20.64
N ASN A 62 4.53 -12.52 21.86
CA ASN A 62 4.72 -13.29 23.08
C ASN A 62 3.50 -13.15 23.99
N LEU A 63 2.97 -14.28 24.45
CA LEU A 63 1.87 -14.37 25.40
C LEU A 63 2.37 -14.87 26.75
N GLU A 64 2.08 -14.09 27.80
CA GLU A 64 2.39 -14.45 29.17
C GLU A 64 1.11 -14.51 30.01
N CYS A 65 1.15 -15.29 31.09
CA CYS A 65 0.07 -15.35 32.05
C CYS A 65 0.15 -14.15 33.03
N PRO A 66 -0.95 -13.41 33.24
CA PRO A 66 -1.03 -12.46 34.32
C PRO A 66 -1.10 -13.16 35.69
N ASN A 67 -1.03 -12.35 36.78
CA ASN A 67 -1.28 -12.87 38.11
C ASN A 67 -2.67 -13.47 38.21
N GLY A 68 -2.77 -14.76 38.52
CA GLY A 68 -4.04 -15.51 38.55
C GLY A 68 -4.18 -16.56 37.46
N GLY A 69 -3.19 -16.64 36.54
CA GLY A 69 -3.13 -17.62 35.46
C GLY A 69 -3.53 -17.00 34.12
N CYS A 70 -3.43 -17.78 33.06
CA CYS A 70 -3.89 -17.43 31.72
C CYS A 70 -5.39 -17.76 31.55
N ASP A 71 -6.03 -17.23 30.49
CA ASP A 71 -7.33 -17.72 30.00
C ASP A 71 -7.21 -19.24 29.72
N PRO A 72 -8.08 -20.09 30.32
CA PRO A 72 -8.01 -21.54 30.14
C PRO A 72 -8.50 -22.00 28.76
N TRP A 73 -9.04 -21.11 27.91
CA TRP A 73 -9.63 -21.43 26.62
C TRP A 73 -8.79 -20.92 25.47
N ASP A 74 -8.90 -21.61 24.33
CA ASP A 74 -8.41 -21.12 23.07
C ASP A 74 -9.24 -19.92 22.57
N ARG A 75 -8.57 -18.82 22.27
CA ARG A 75 -9.20 -17.58 21.84
C ARG A 75 -8.65 -17.14 20.51
N LYS A 76 -9.52 -16.76 19.58
CA LYS A 76 -9.09 -16.09 18.37
C LYS A 76 -8.48 -14.73 18.72
N ALA A 77 -7.38 -14.44 18.08
CA ALA A 77 -6.64 -13.20 18.29
C ALA A 77 -6.04 -12.69 16.99
N GLN A 78 -5.95 -11.39 16.86
CA GLN A 78 -5.43 -10.76 15.65
C GLN A 78 -4.63 -9.49 15.96
N ILE A 79 -3.64 -9.24 15.10
CA ILE A 79 -2.89 -8.00 15.05
C ILE A 79 -3.23 -7.30 13.74
N SER A 80 -3.62 -6.04 13.82
CA SER A 80 -4.01 -5.25 12.65
C SER A 80 -3.33 -3.89 12.67
N VAL A 81 -3.13 -3.31 11.50
CA VAL A 81 -2.67 -1.93 11.31
C VAL A 81 -3.75 -1.11 10.63
N ASN A 82 -3.83 0.16 10.99
CA ASN A 82 -4.69 1.11 10.32
C ASN A 82 -3.95 1.71 9.12
N ASN A 83 -4.59 1.71 7.97
CA ASN A 83 -4.15 2.44 6.80
C ASN A 83 -5.35 3.15 6.17
N ARG A 84 -5.33 4.48 6.12
CA ARG A 84 -6.40 5.30 5.52
C ARG A 84 -7.79 4.99 6.08
N ASP A 85 -7.90 4.94 7.41
CA ASP A 85 -9.12 4.62 8.18
C ASP A 85 -9.61 3.17 8.08
N ASP A 86 -8.95 2.31 7.30
CA ASP A 86 -9.21 0.88 7.23
C ASP A 86 -8.23 0.06 8.07
N TRP A 87 -8.74 -1.04 8.66
CA TRP A 87 -7.94 -1.98 9.45
C TRP A 87 -7.54 -3.20 8.63
N PHE A 88 -6.26 -3.45 8.47
CA PHE A 88 -5.71 -4.61 7.78
C PHE A 88 -5.11 -5.58 8.79
N GLU A 89 -5.53 -6.82 8.76
CA GLU A 89 -4.94 -7.88 9.57
C GLU A 89 -3.57 -8.26 9.01
N ILE A 90 -2.54 -8.16 9.87
CA ILE A 90 -1.16 -8.52 9.53
C ILE A 90 -0.69 -9.79 10.22
N GLY A 91 -1.51 -10.32 11.13
CA GLY A 91 -1.24 -11.58 11.82
C GLY A 91 -2.42 -12.06 12.63
N ARG A 92 -2.68 -13.36 12.57
CA ARG A 92 -3.70 -14.08 13.34
C ARG A 92 -3.05 -15.21 14.12
N TYR A 93 -3.54 -15.41 15.32
CA TYR A 93 -3.19 -16.59 16.14
C TYR A 93 -4.39 -17.03 16.97
N VAL A 94 -4.31 -18.24 17.51
CA VAL A 94 -5.26 -18.72 18.50
C VAL A 94 -4.50 -19.01 19.78
N THR A 95 -4.95 -18.43 20.91
CA THR A 95 -4.25 -18.59 22.18
C THR A 95 -4.22 -20.07 22.62
N PRO A 96 -3.17 -20.48 23.32
CA PRO A 96 -3.13 -21.84 23.88
C PRO A 96 -4.05 -21.96 25.10
N TYR A 97 -4.45 -23.17 25.43
CA TYR A 97 -5.24 -23.48 26.62
C TYR A 97 -4.44 -23.30 27.92
N GLY A 98 -4.44 -22.07 28.45
CA GLY A 98 -3.92 -21.74 29.77
C GLY A 98 -2.43 -21.90 29.97
N VAL A 99 -1.61 -21.79 28.93
CA VAL A 99 -0.15 -21.83 28.96
C VAL A 99 0.47 -20.66 28.19
N GLU A 100 1.65 -20.21 28.60
CA GLU A 100 2.40 -19.18 27.90
C GLU A 100 2.95 -19.68 26.57
N CYS A 101 3.06 -18.79 25.57
CA CYS A 101 3.60 -19.12 24.26
C CYS A 101 4.01 -17.89 23.44
N GLY A 102 4.70 -18.13 22.32
CA GLY A 102 5.06 -17.06 21.38
C GLY A 102 5.40 -17.58 19.99
N TRP A 103 5.28 -16.68 19.01
CA TRP A 103 5.48 -16.97 17.59
C TRP A 103 6.16 -15.83 16.87
N SER A 104 6.79 -16.16 15.74
CA SER A 104 7.27 -15.17 14.77
C SER A 104 6.51 -15.33 13.46
N LEU A 105 6.09 -14.20 12.88
CA LEU A 105 5.43 -14.12 11.58
C LEU A 105 6.27 -13.22 10.67
N ASN A 106 6.50 -13.67 9.43
CA ASN A 106 7.05 -12.79 8.41
C ASN A 106 5.92 -11.88 7.90
N VAL A 107 6.09 -10.57 8.11
CA VAL A 107 5.13 -9.53 7.72
C VAL A 107 5.73 -8.58 6.69
N SER A 108 6.74 -9.03 5.95
CA SER A 108 7.45 -8.23 4.94
C SER A 108 6.54 -7.71 3.83
N ASP A 109 5.48 -8.44 3.52
CA ASP A 109 4.49 -8.02 2.51
C ASP A 109 3.73 -6.75 2.92
N TYR A 110 3.65 -6.48 4.22
CA TYR A 110 3.02 -5.27 4.77
C TYR A 110 3.98 -4.08 4.88
N ARG A 111 5.14 -4.13 4.20
CA ARG A 111 6.17 -3.09 4.25
C ARG A 111 5.66 -1.69 3.90
N SER A 112 4.68 -1.58 3.02
CA SER A 112 4.04 -0.31 2.65
C SER A 112 3.17 0.30 3.76
N PHE A 113 2.73 -0.52 4.72
CA PHE A 113 1.96 -0.09 5.89
C PHE A 113 2.83 0.17 7.13
N LEU A 114 4.02 -0.43 7.21
CA LEU A 114 4.91 -0.37 8.37
C LEU A 114 5.97 0.74 8.20
N ILE A 115 5.49 1.95 7.91
CA ILE A 115 6.31 3.15 7.64
C ILE A 115 5.80 4.32 8.48
N GLY A 116 6.73 5.02 9.16
CA GLY A 116 6.38 6.19 9.97
C GLY A 116 5.48 5.85 11.16
N ASP A 117 4.57 6.75 11.52
CA ASP A 117 3.65 6.54 12.62
C ASP A 117 2.41 5.77 12.17
N VAL A 118 2.22 4.57 12.74
CA VAL A 118 1.16 3.63 12.37
C VAL A 118 0.35 3.26 13.59
N ILE A 119 -0.98 3.30 13.50
CA ILE A 119 -1.85 2.80 14.58
C ILE A 119 -1.92 1.28 14.46
N LEU A 120 -1.40 0.61 15.49
CA LEU A 120 -1.46 -0.85 15.64
C LEU A 120 -2.58 -1.23 16.59
N ARG A 121 -3.31 -2.29 16.27
CA ARG A 121 -4.36 -2.86 17.10
C ARG A 121 -4.05 -4.31 17.43
N SER A 122 -4.08 -4.64 18.71
CA SER A 122 -4.08 -6.01 19.23
C SER A 122 -5.46 -6.36 19.77
N TYR A 123 -5.98 -7.52 19.39
CA TYR A 123 -7.27 -8.02 19.82
C TYR A 123 -7.17 -9.47 20.28
N ILE A 124 -7.77 -9.80 21.43
CA ILE A 124 -7.99 -11.18 21.89
C ILE A 124 -9.45 -11.31 22.32
N ASP A 125 -10.16 -12.31 21.80
CA ASP A 125 -11.57 -12.59 22.13
C ASP A 125 -11.70 -13.36 23.47
N THR A 126 -11.00 -12.87 24.50
CA THR A 126 -11.05 -13.42 25.87
C THR A 126 -12.34 -13.02 26.59
N TRP A 127 -12.85 -13.89 27.44
CA TRP A 127 -14.09 -13.69 28.21
C TRP A 127 -13.88 -13.92 29.73
N VAL A 128 -12.64 -13.82 30.18
CA VAL A 128 -12.26 -14.02 31.58
C VAL A 128 -11.33 -12.93 32.10
N ASP A 129 -11.40 -12.64 33.40
CA ASP A 129 -10.59 -11.62 34.06
C ASP A 129 -9.08 -11.87 33.97
N PRO A 130 -8.54 -13.10 34.14
CA PRO A 130 -7.10 -13.28 33.99
C PRO A 130 -6.59 -12.89 32.61
N GLY A 131 -7.23 -13.36 31.54
CA GLY A 131 -6.88 -13.03 30.17
C GLY A 131 -5.43 -13.34 29.81
N TRP A 132 -4.73 -12.39 29.15
CA TRP A 132 -3.39 -12.55 28.60
C TRP A 132 -2.57 -11.24 28.73
N LEU A 133 -1.26 -11.36 28.94
CA LEU A 133 -0.30 -10.29 28.73
C LEU A 133 0.36 -10.48 27.36
N VAL A 134 0.28 -9.48 26.49
CA VAL A 134 0.76 -9.53 25.11
C VAL A 134 1.92 -8.59 24.93
N SER A 135 3.05 -9.12 24.42
CA SER A 135 4.16 -8.30 23.91
C SER A 135 4.34 -8.52 22.42
N ILE A 136 4.57 -7.43 21.68
CA ILE A 136 4.80 -7.45 20.24
C ILE A 136 6.03 -6.64 19.89
N SER A 137 6.93 -7.22 19.10
CA SER A 137 8.06 -6.51 18.53
C SER A 137 8.20 -6.81 17.04
N PHE A 138 8.87 -5.90 16.34
CA PHE A 138 9.16 -6.03 14.91
C PHE A 138 10.66 -5.96 14.70
N ASP A 139 11.24 -6.98 14.07
CA ASP A 139 12.63 -7.02 13.65
C ASP A 139 12.71 -6.67 12.16
N PHE A 140 13.38 -5.56 11.85
CA PHE A 140 13.67 -5.11 10.51
C PHE A 140 15.08 -5.58 10.14
N ILE A 141 15.17 -6.58 9.27
CA ILE A 141 16.42 -7.22 8.85
C ILE A 141 16.98 -6.49 7.63
N VAL A 142 18.17 -5.92 7.76
CA VAL A 142 18.83 -5.18 6.68
C VAL A 142 19.16 -6.08 5.50
N GLY A 143 18.79 -5.66 4.31
CA GLY A 143 19.01 -6.39 3.07
C GLY A 143 18.15 -5.86 1.93
N ASN A 144 18.32 -6.43 0.75
CA ASN A 144 17.47 -6.12 -0.39
C ASN A 144 16.22 -7.01 -0.33
N PRO A 145 15.02 -6.44 -0.35
CA PRO A 145 13.79 -7.22 -0.49
C PRO A 145 13.68 -7.83 -1.89
N ASP A 146 12.88 -8.88 -2.03
CA ASP A 146 12.55 -9.45 -3.33
C ASP A 146 11.79 -8.44 -4.20
N TYR A 147 10.92 -7.63 -3.57
CA TYR A 147 10.20 -6.51 -4.18
C TYR A 147 10.29 -5.29 -3.29
N ALA A 148 10.59 -4.13 -3.89
CA ALA A 148 10.80 -2.89 -3.15
C ALA A 148 9.50 -2.34 -2.55
N TYR A 149 8.38 -2.52 -3.24
CA TYR A 149 7.08 -1.94 -2.91
C TYR A 149 5.96 -2.97 -2.95
N THR A 150 4.95 -2.76 -2.10
CA THR A 150 3.71 -3.55 -2.06
C THR A 150 2.50 -2.64 -2.04
N SER A 151 1.40 -3.08 -2.66
CA SER A 151 0.07 -2.51 -2.49
C SER A 151 -0.88 -3.58 -2.02
N ILE A 152 -1.72 -3.24 -1.04
CA ILE A 152 -2.59 -4.21 -0.37
C ILE A 152 -4.02 -3.68 -0.35
N ARG A 153 -4.96 -4.53 -0.80
CA ARG A 153 -6.39 -4.25 -0.84
C ARG A 153 -7.16 -5.33 -0.13
N LYS A 154 -8.21 -4.95 0.59
CA LYS A 154 -9.16 -5.93 1.11
C LYS A 154 -9.99 -6.51 -0.02
N VAL A 155 -10.23 -7.82 0.08
CA VAL A 155 -11.12 -8.53 -0.83
C VAL A 155 -12.39 -8.93 -0.09
N TRP A 156 -12.29 -9.85 0.88
CA TRP A 156 -13.40 -10.25 1.74
C TRP A 156 -13.02 -10.16 3.20
N ASN A 157 -13.94 -9.66 4.02
CA ASN A 157 -13.73 -9.54 5.46
C ASN A 157 -15.02 -9.89 6.20
N TYR A 158 -15.01 -11.04 6.89
CA TYR A 158 -16.13 -11.55 7.67
C TYR A 158 -15.66 -11.99 9.05
N SER A 159 -16.11 -11.31 10.08
CA SER A 159 -15.81 -11.69 11.46
C SER A 159 -16.65 -12.87 11.96
N ASN A 160 -17.78 -13.16 11.31
CA ASN A 160 -18.73 -14.21 11.67
C ASN A 160 -19.61 -14.57 10.46
N LEU A 161 -19.05 -15.29 9.49
CA LEU A 161 -19.79 -15.77 8.33
C LEU A 161 -20.47 -17.10 8.71
N VAL A 162 -21.73 -17.03 9.16
CA VAL A 162 -22.50 -18.23 9.57
C VAL A 162 -22.69 -19.17 8.40
N TYR A 163 -22.38 -20.45 8.59
CA TYR A 163 -22.30 -21.47 7.55
C TYR A 163 -23.41 -22.50 7.67
N GLY A 164 -24.15 -22.73 6.58
CA GLY A 164 -25.16 -23.79 6.48
C GLY A 164 -26.56 -23.43 6.99
N ASP A 165 -26.87 -22.13 7.23
CA ASP A 165 -28.23 -21.67 7.52
C ASP A 165 -29.00 -21.46 6.22
N ASN A 166 -29.92 -22.40 5.88
CA ASN A 166 -30.72 -22.30 4.66
C ASN A 166 -31.80 -21.22 4.68
N THR A 167 -32.12 -20.66 5.86
CA THR A 167 -33.08 -19.57 5.97
C THR A 167 -32.41 -18.22 5.70
N ASN A 168 -31.09 -18.19 5.79
CA ASN A 168 -30.24 -17.04 5.49
C ASN A 168 -29.00 -17.52 4.72
N PRO A 169 -29.15 -17.88 3.42
CA PRO A 169 -28.05 -18.40 2.63
C PRO A 169 -26.93 -17.35 2.51
N ILE A 170 -25.68 -17.83 2.54
CA ILE A 170 -24.51 -16.98 2.35
C ILE A 170 -24.50 -16.48 0.89
N ASP A 171 -24.36 -15.18 0.75
CA ASP A 171 -24.04 -14.52 -0.52
C ASP A 171 -22.72 -13.73 -0.32
N ILE A 172 -21.63 -14.29 -0.84
CA ILE A 172 -20.32 -13.61 -0.84
C ILE A 172 -20.22 -12.85 -2.17
N PRO A 173 -20.24 -11.51 -2.15
CA PRO A 173 -20.17 -10.74 -3.38
C PRO A 173 -18.83 -10.97 -4.09
N SER A 174 -18.88 -10.98 -5.44
CA SER A 174 -17.69 -10.96 -6.26
C SER A 174 -16.84 -9.73 -5.94
N TYR A 175 -15.54 -9.90 -5.85
CA TYR A 175 -14.59 -8.80 -5.84
C TYR A 175 -14.21 -8.45 -7.28
N ASN A 176 -14.31 -7.17 -7.63
CA ASN A 176 -13.85 -6.66 -8.92
C ASN A 176 -12.75 -5.66 -8.66
N GLY A 177 -11.56 -5.91 -9.17
CA GLY A 177 -10.39 -5.10 -8.95
C GLY A 177 -9.53 -4.96 -10.20
N TYR A 178 -8.39 -4.32 -10.03
CA TYR A 178 -7.41 -4.09 -11.07
C TYR A 178 -6.01 -4.46 -10.58
N ILE A 179 -5.22 -5.12 -11.42
CA ILE A 179 -3.80 -5.38 -11.16
C ILE A 179 -2.99 -4.43 -12.06
N PRO A 180 -2.21 -3.50 -11.47
CA PRO A 180 -1.44 -2.52 -12.22
C PRO A 180 -0.46 -3.13 -13.22
N SER A 181 -0.16 -2.42 -14.30
CA SER A 181 0.74 -2.91 -15.35
C SER A 181 2.20 -3.07 -14.90
N ASN A 182 2.61 -2.35 -13.85
CA ASN A 182 3.94 -2.48 -13.25
C ASN A 182 4.01 -3.56 -12.15
N ALA A 183 2.97 -4.39 -11.99
CA ALA A 183 2.99 -5.52 -11.07
C ALA A 183 3.97 -6.60 -11.56
N LEU A 184 4.89 -7.01 -10.70
CA LEU A 184 5.83 -8.11 -10.93
C LEU A 184 5.33 -9.43 -10.36
N ALA A 185 4.51 -9.36 -9.28
CA ALA A 185 3.81 -10.49 -8.70
C ALA A 185 2.48 -10.00 -8.10
N SER A 186 1.51 -10.90 -7.95
CA SER A 186 0.25 -10.60 -7.26
C SER A 186 -0.32 -11.85 -6.63
N ASN A 187 -0.71 -11.74 -5.35
CA ASN A 187 -1.30 -12.84 -4.59
C ASN A 187 -2.66 -12.45 -4.03
N LEU A 188 -3.60 -13.38 -4.11
CA LEU A 188 -4.76 -13.38 -3.21
C LEU A 188 -4.35 -14.10 -1.92
N ARG A 189 -4.25 -13.37 -0.82
CA ARG A 189 -3.98 -13.90 0.52
C ARG A 189 -5.29 -14.20 1.22
N MET A 190 -5.43 -15.43 1.73
CA MET A 190 -6.55 -15.87 2.52
C MET A 190 -6.11 -16.19 3.95
N ILE A 191 -6.73 -15.54 4.94
CA ILE A 191 -6.58 -15.81 6.37
C ILE A 191 -7.94 -16.29 6.87
N THR A 192 -8.15 -17.60 6.88
CA THR A 192 -9.45 -18.19 7.16
C THR A 192 -9.36 -19.19 8.31
N THR A 193 -10.26 -19.05 9.28
CA THR A 193 -10.42 -20.03 10.38
C THR A 193 -11.89 -20.39 10.53
N GLY A 194 -12.16 -21.68 10.70
CA GLY A 194 -13.51 -22.21 10.94
C GLY A 194 -13.74 -22.43 12.43
N HIS A 195 -14.91 -22.05 12.91
CA HIS A 195 -15.29 -22.12 14.32
C HIS A 195 -16.69 -22.72 14.48
N GLY A 196 -16.92 -23.36 15.63
CA GLY A 196 -18.21 -23.93 15.98
C GLY A 196 -18.13 -25.43 16.26
N GLN A 197 -18.97 -25.85 17.19
CA GLN A 197 -19.08 -27.27 17.61
C GLN A 197 -20.51 -27.60 18.01
N GLY A 198 -20.83 -28.89 18.08
CA GLY A 198 -22.16 -29.35 18.45
C GLY A 198 -23.23 -29.13 17.40
N ASN A 199 -22.81 -28.85 16.15
CA ASN A 199 -23.64 -28.71 14.96
C ASN A 199 -23.53 -29.97 14.07
N THR A 200 -24.25 -29.99 12.95
CA THR A 200 -24.17 -31.12 12.00
C THR A 200 -22.72 -31.26 11.50
N ASP A 201 -22.16 -32.46 11.60
CA ASP A 201 -20.78 -32.81 11.23
C ASP A 201 -19.68 -32.05 12.01
N ASN A 202 -20.02 -31.33 13.07
CA ASN A 202 -19.08 -30.40 13.74
C ASN A 202 -18.42 -29.40 12.77
N ALA A 203 -19.15 -28.96 11.74
CA ALA A 203 -18.67 -27.91 10.84
C ALA A 203 -18.60 -26.55 11.60
N ALA A 204 -17.86 -25.63 11.24
CA ALA A 204 -16.76 -25.39 10.36
C ALA A 204 -15.41 -25.67 11.04
N GLU A 205 -15.38 -26.02 12.34
CA GLU A 205 -14.14 -26.16 13.11
C GLU A 205 -13.54 -27.56 12.95
N PHE A 206 -14.34 -28.63 13.12
CA PHE A 206 -13.87 -30.03 13.19
C PHE A 206 -14.28 -30.87 11.97
N SER A 207 -14.65 -30.26 10.87
CA SER A 207 -15.03 -30.94 9.65
C SER A 207 -14.16 -30.48 8.48
N TYR A 208 -13.60 -31.45 7.77
CA TYR A 208 -12.84 -31.16 6.54
C TYR A 208 -13.79 -30.60 5.49
N LYS A 209 -13.57 -29.33 5.12
CA LYS A 209 -14.28 -28.63 4.05
C LYS A 209 -13.25 -27.97 3.14
N ILE A 210 -13.57 -27.94 1.87
CA ILE A 210 -12.81 -27.21 0.84
C ILE A 210 -13.71 -26.20 0.19
N HIS A 211 -13.13 -25.09 -0.21
CA HIS A 211 -13.83 -24.01 -0.90
C HIS A 211 -13.13 -23.73 -2.21
N ASP A 212 -13.83 -23.14 -3.17
CA ASP A 212 -13.27 -22.79 -4.45
C ASP A 212 -13.02 -21.28 -4.53
N ILE A 213 -11.97 -20.90 -5.24
CA ILE A 213 -11.69 -19.52 -5.64
C ILE A 213 -11.70 -19.49 -7.16
N ASN A 214 -12.60 -18.70 -7.73
CA ASN A 214 -12.72 -18.53 -9.17
C ASN A 214 -12.07 -17.22 -9.59
N ILE A 215 -11.42 -17.23 -10.76
CA ILE A 215 -10.91 -16.04 -11.43
C ILE A 215 -11.70 -15.87 -12.74
N ASN A 216 -12.34 -14.71 -12.93
CA ASN A 216 -13.09 -14.37 -14.13
C ASN A 216 -14.12 -15.44 -14.50
N ASP A 217 -14.88 -15.90 -13.52
CA ASP A 217 -15.92 -16.96 -13.60
C ASP A 217 -15.38 -18.40 -13.83
N GLU A 218 -14.05 -18.59 -13.84
CA GLU A 218 -13.44 -19.91 -14.02
C GLU A 218 -12.92 -20.46 -12.69
N PRO A 219 -13.29 -21.68 -12.27
CA PRO A 219 -12.72 -22.34 -11.09
C PRO A 219 -11.20 -22.47 -11.22
N THR A 220 -10.45 -21.84 -10.33
CA THR A 220 -9.00 -21.71 -10.48
C THR A 220 -8.24 -22.36 -9.35
N PHE A 221 -8.62 -22.06 -8.09
CA PHE A 221 -7.93 -22.59 -6.92
C PHE A 221 -8.87 -23.32 -5.99
N ILE A 222 -8.30 -24.32 -5.30
CA ILE A 222 -8.94 -25.00 -4.18
C ILE A 222 -8.36 -24.42 -2.89
N HIS A 223 -9.22 -23.84 -2.06
CA HIS A 223 -8.87 -23.33 -0.74
C HIS A 223 -9.14 -24.42 0.30
N ASN A 224 -8.11 -25.21 0.61
CA ASN A 224 -8.15 -26.20 1.67
C ASN A 224 -7.63 -25.60 2.97
N ILE A 225 -8.53 -25.36 3.91
CA ILE A 225 -8.19 -24.74 5.20
C ILE A 225 -7.84 -25.75 6.29
N TRP A 226 -7.91 -27.08 6.03
CA TRP A 226 -7.72 -28.10 7.05
C TRP A 226 -6.28 -28.20 7.54
N ARG A 227 -6.09 -28.17 8.86
CA ARG A 227 -4.82 -28.41 9.53
C ARG A 227 -4.84 -29.76 10.24
N SER A 228 -3.83 -30.60 9.95
CA SER A 228 -3.64 -31.93 10.53
C SER A 228 -2.34 -32.05 11.33
N ASP A 229 -1.79 -30.91 11.77
CA ASP A 229 -0.49 -30.81 12.45
C ASP A 229 -0.59 -30.22 13.86
N CYS A 230 -1.79 -30.09 14.42
CA CYS A 230 -2.02 -29.47 15.73
C CYS A 230 -1.24 -30.12 16.86
N GLU A 231 -1.07 -31.44 16.80
CA GLU A 231 -0.28 -32.21 17.80
C GLU A 231 1.20 -31.77 17.84
N SER A 232 1.69 -31.18 16.78
CA SER A 232 3.11 -30.78 16.60
C SER A 232 3.39 -29.33 16.94
N ASN A 233 2.45 -28.55 17.50
CA ASN A 233 2.66 -27.14 17.77
C ASN A 233 3.61 -26.87 18.96
N ASN A 234 4.28 -25.71 18.91
CA ASN A 234 5.35 -25.36 19.87
C ASN A 234 4.84 -25.08 21.30
N CYS A 235 3.54 -24.84 21.48
CA CYS A 235 2.92 -24.55 22.78
C CYS A 235 2.45 -25.82 23.50
N SER A 236 2.88 -26.98 23.08
CA SER A 236 2.54 -28.26 23.72
C SER A 236 3.42 -28.51 24.96
N PRO A 237 2.87 -29.18 26.03
CA PRO A 237 1.50 -29.57 26.18
C PRO A 237 0.59 -28.46 26.69
N GLN A 238 -0.68 -28.47 26.31
CA GLN A 238 -1.72 -27.55 26.77
C GLN A 238 -2.80 -28.31 27.58
N ASN A 239 -3.66 -27.56 28.26
CA ASN A 239 -4.67 -28.16 29.14
C ASN A 239 -5.94 -28.65 28.43
N GLY A 240 -6.23 -28.19 27.21
CA GLY A 240 -7.48 -28.40 26.49
C GLY A 240 -7.40 -29.44 25.36
N THR A 241 -8.30 -29.30 24.39
CA THR A 241 -8.45 -30.17 23.23
C THR A 241 -7.57 -29.77 22.05
N TRP A 242 -6.34 -29.32 22.30
CA TRP A 242 -5.43 -28.72 21.34
C TRP A 242 -4.90 -29.69 20.27
N ILE A 243 -4.88 -31.00 20.54
CA ILE A 243 -4.29 -32.01 19.65
C ILE A 243 -5.15 -32.33 18.42
N TYR A 244 -6.42 -31.96 18.45
CA TYR A 244 -7.34 -32.30 17.35
C TYR A 244 -7.15 -31.37 16.15
N ASP A 245 -7.20 -31.99 14.97
CA ASP A 245 -7.18 -31.32 13.70
C ASP A 245 -8.36 -30.34 13.54
N ARG A 246 -8.13 -29.20 12.93
CA ARG A 246 -9.11 -28.13 12.80
C ARG A 246 -9.03 -27.40 11.46
N ALA A 247 -10.08 -26.65 11.18
CA ALA A 247 -10.15 -25.80 10.00
C ALA A 247 -9.40 -24.47 10.21
N GLY A 248 -8.24 -24.34 9.62
CA GLY A 248 -7.48 -23.11 9.50
C GLY A 248 -6.63 -22.71 10.71
N PHE A 249 -6.72 -23.41 11.85
CA PHE A 249 -5.94 -23.05 13.03
C PHE A 249 -5.59 -24.26 13.90
N CYS A 250 -4.63 -24.09 14.80
CA CYS A 250 -4.41 -24.96 15.95
C CYS A 250 -4.33 -24.08 17.21
N PRO A 251 -4.97 -24.48 18.35
CA PRO A 251 -4.80 -23.76 19.60
C PRO A 251 -3.33 -23.69 20.01
N GLY A 252 -2.88 -22.50 20.36
CA GLY A 252 -1.46 -22.26 20.67
C GLY A 252 -0.59 -22.15 19.43
N ASP A 253 -1.13 -21.75 18.29
CA ASP A 253 -0.32 -21.50 17.10
C ASP A 253 -0.79 -20.27 16.32
N LYS A 254 0.11 -19.74 15.47
CA LYS A 254 -0.22 -18.74 14.48
C LYS A 254 -1.08 -19.36 13.38
N VAL A 255 -1.93 -18.54 12.78
CA VAL A 255 -2.64 -18.89 11.55
C VAL A 255 -1.76 -18.54 10.36
N THR A 256 -1.36 -19.54 9.60
CA THR A 256 -0.56 -19.32 8.39
C THR A 256 -1.49 -18.92 7.25
N PRO A 257 -1.32 -17.72 6.66
CA PRO A 257 -2.07 -17.34 5.46
C PRO A 257 -1.81 -18.30 4.30
N GLN A 258 -2.81 -18.47 3.43
CA GLN A 258 -2.64 -19.14 2.15
C GLN A 258 -2.63 -18.11 1.05
N ASP A 259 -1.56 -18.13 0.25
CA ASP A 259 -1.36 -17.20 -0.88
C ASP A 259 -1.57 -17.94 -2.20
N PHE A 260 -2.39 -17.33 -3.07
CA PHE A 260 -2.72 -17.83 -4.41
C PHE A 260 -2.17 -16.87 -5.45
N ASN A 261 -1.19 -17.32 -6.25
CA ASN A 261 -0.55 -16.48 -7.26
C ASN A 261 -1.52 -16.21 -8.43
N LEU A 262 -1.85 -14.93 -8.63
CA LEU A 262 -2.81 -14.52 -9.64
C LEU A 262 -2.19 -14.34 -11.01
N LEU A 263 -0.91 -13.92 -11.11
CA LEU A 263 -0.26 -13.67 -12.39
C LEU A 263 0.02 -14.93 -13.21
N ASP A 264 -0.18 -16.13 -12.63
CA ASP A 264 -0.18 -17.38 -13.39
C ASP A 264 -1.44 -17.52 -14.28
N TYR A 265 -2.51 -16.76 -14.00
CA TYR A 265 -3.82 -16.87 -14.66
C TYR A 265 -4.27 -15.60 -15.38
N ILE A 266 -3.75 -14.44 -14.97
CA ILE A 266 -4.08 -13.14 -15.56
C ILE A 266 -2.80 -12.33 -15.81
N ASN A 267 -2.89 -11.33 -16.68
CA ASN A 267 -1.78 -10.44 -16.97
C ASN A 267 -1.81 -9.21 -16.03
N ALA A 268 -0.63 -8.67 -15.70
CA ALA A 268 -0.53 -7.31 -15.18
C ALA A 268 -1.17 -6.32 -16.17
N GLY A 269 -1.74 -5.23 -15.68
CA GLY A 269 -2.51 -4.28 -16.48
C GLY A 269 -3.93 -4.74 -16.81
N SER A 270 -4.49 -5.69 -16.02
CA SER A 270 -5.81 -6.26 -16.30
C SER A 270 -6.77 -6.14 -15.12
N ASN A 271 -8.06 -6.04 -15.44
CA ASN A 271 -9.13 -6.21 -14.46
C ASN A 271 -9.23 -7.68 -14.04
N ILE A 272 -9.61 -7.88 -12.78
CA ILE A 272 -9.82 -9.20 -12.19
C ILE A 272 -11.18 -9.24 -11.49
N LYS A 273 -11.90 -10.34 -11.70
CA LYS A 273 -13.07 -10.72 -10.90
C LYS A 273 -12.70 -11.95 -10.07
N LEU A 274 -12.89 -11.87 -8.76
CA LEU A 274 -12.68 -12.99 -7.84
C LEU A 274 -14.00 -13.39 -7.20
N ASP A 275 -14.28 -14.68 -7.16
CA ASP A 275 -15.41 -15.26 -6.44
C ASP A 275 -14.91 -16.28 -5.43
N TYR A 276 -15.46 -16.27 -4.22
CA TYR A 276 -15.16 -17.23 -3.17
C TYR A 276 -16.39 -18.09 -2.92
N VAL A 277 -16.29 -19.37 -3.27
CA VAL A 277 -17.42 -20.32 -3.26
C VAL A 277 -17.20 -21.32 -2.14
N LEU A 278 -18.03 -21.23 -1.11
CA LEU A 278 -18.02 -22.20 -0.03
C LEU A 278 -18.56 -23.56 -0.49
N GLN A 279 -17.98 -24.65 0.03
CA GLN A 279 -18.54 -26.00 -0.19
C GLN A 279 -19.98 -26.05 0.33
N ASP A 280 -20.88 -26.65 -0.42
CA ASP A 280 -22.27 -26.82 -0.01
C ASP A 280 -22.37 -27.58 1.33
N TYR A 281 -23.16 -27.03 2.25
CA TYR A 281 -23.38 -27.60 3.56
C TYR A 281 -24.72 -27.14 4.13
N PHE A 282 -25.39 -28.03 4.86
CA PHE A 282 -26.60 -27.75 5.59
C PHE A 282 -26.46 -28.09 7.08
N ASN A 283 -26.65 -27.07 7.93
CA ASN A 283 -26.69 -27.24 9.36
C ASN A 283 -28.12 -27.61 9.84
N ALA A 284 -28.41 -28.91 10.00
CA ALA A 284 -29.70 -29.37 10.54
C ALA A 284 -29.93 -28.86 11.98
N CYS A 285 -28.85 -28.49 12.69
CA CYS A 285 -28.86 -27.98 14.05
C CYS A 285 -29.00 -26.46 14.16
N SER A 286 -29.20 -25.76 13.04
CA SER A 286 -29.39 -24.30 13.07
C SER A 286 -30.60 -23.93 13.93
N PRO A 287 -30.51 -22.94 14.84
CA PRO A 287 -31.64 -22.42 15.59
C PRO A 287 -32.78 -21.93 14.70
N ASN A 288 -32.48 -21.60 13.44
CA ASN A 288 -33.48 -21.19 12.46
C ASN A 288 -34.14 -22.36 11.72
N ASN A 289 -33.75 -23.60 11.98
CA ASN A 289 -34.40 -24.79 11.43
C ASN A 289 -35.63 -25.19 12.29
N PRO A 290 -36.87 -25.02 11.79
CA PRO A 290 -38.09 -25.29 12.58
C PRO A 290 -38.28 -26.76 12.90
N ALA A 291 -37.57 -27.67 12.25
CA ALA A 291 -37.59 -29.11 12.53
C ALA A 291 -36.67 -29.48 13.70
N CYS A 292 -35.79 -28.56 14.11
CA CYS A 292 -34.83 -28.77 15.19
C CYS A 292 -35.28 -27.99 16.44
N ILE A 293 -35.80 -28.71 17.43
CA ILE A 293 -36.05 -28.13 18.77
C ILE A 293 -34.88 -28.57 19.65
N ASP A 294 -34.19 -27.57 20.19
CA ASP A 294 -32.98 -27.71 20.99
C ASP A 294 -33.02 -28.90 21.96
N GLY A 295 -32.15 -29.88 21.74
CA GLY A 295 -32.01 -31.08 22.55
C GLY A 295 -33.21 -32.03 22.56
N ILE A 296 -34.28 -31.76 21.78
CA ILE A 296 -35.52 -32.56 21.82
C ILE A 296 -35.75 -33.33 20.50
N THR A 297 -35.68 -32.69 19.37
CA THR A 297 -36.01 -33.30 18.08
C THR A 297 -34.80 -33.55 17.16
N CYS A 298 -33.65 -33.03 17.49
CA CYS A 298 -32.40 -33.24 16.77
C CYS A 298 -31.44 -34.10 17.59
N ALA A 299 -31.50 -35.41 17.41
CA ALA A 299 -30.59 -36.35 18.08
C ALA A 299 -29.12 -36.17 17.67
N GLU A 300 -28.88 -35.56 16.52
CA GLU A 300 -27.57 -35.31 15.93
C GLU A 300 -26.90 -34.05 16.49
N CYS A 301 -27.67 -33.17 17.12
CA CYS A 301 -27.21 -31.88 17.62
C CYS A 301 -26.86 -32.01 19.09
N ASN A 302 -25.59 -32.09 19.40
CA ASN A 302 -25.13 -32.19 20.77
C ASN A 302 -25.12 -30.79 21.43
N TYR A 303 -26.30 -30.27 21.69
CA TYR A 303 -26.49 -29.06 22.51
C TYR A 303 -26.21 -29.44 23.97
N ASN A 304 -24.94 -29.59 24.30
CA ASN A 304 -24.59 -29.78 25.69
C ASN A 304 -24.80 -28.48 26.47
N TYR A 305 -24.86 -28.58 27.79
CA TYR A 305 -25.11 -27.46 28.71
C TYR A 305 -24.13 -26.27 28.59
N ASN A 306 -23.14 -26.31 27.69
CA ASN A 306 -22.16 -25.28 27.44
C ASN A 306 -22.53 -24.33 26.27
N GLY A 307 -23.72 -24.49 25.72
CA GLY A 307 -24.23 -23.68 24.62
C GLY A 307 -23.86 -24.23 23.24
N HIS A 308 -24.75 -23.99 22.31
CA HIS A 308 -24.58 -24.25 20.89
C HIS A 308 -23.78 -23.12 20.25
N THR A 309 -22.79 -23.46 19.46
CA THR A 309 -22.11 -22.50 18.59
C THR A 309 -22.42 -22.86 17.15
N GLU A 310 -23.10 -21.98 16.44
CA GLU A 310 -23.30 -22.13 15.00
C GLU A 310 -21.96 -22.21 14.29
N PRO A 311 -21.86 -23.01 13.22
CA PRO A 311 -20.63 -23.04 12.43
C PRO A 311 -20.45 -21.71 11.69
N PHE A 312 -19.28 -21.12 11.78
CA PHE A 312 -18.96 -19.90 11.07
C PHE A 312 -17.49 -19.86 10.66
N TYR A 313 -17.23 -19.07 9.62
CA TYR A 313 -15.87 -18.75 9.23
C TYR A 313 -15.52 -17.32 9.60
N PHE A 314 -14.29 -17.15 10.09
CA PHE A 314 -13.65 -15.85 10.25
C PHE A 314 -12.65 -15.68 9.12
N ILE A 315 -12.95 -14.77 8.19
CA ILE A 315 -12.23 -14.58 6.94
C ILE A 315 -11.69 -13.15 6.88
N GLU A 316 -10.41 -13.02 6.63
CA GLU A 316 -9.79 -11.82 6.09
C GLU A 316 -9.07 -12.22 4.81
N SER A 317 -9.32 -11.53 3.71
CA SER A 317 -8.58 -11.77 2.48
C SER A 317 -8.10 -10.46 1.87
N GLN A 318 -6.95 -10.53 1.23
CA GLN A 318 -6.21 -9.38 0.75
C GLN A 318 -5.62 -9.67 -0.63
N LEU A 319 -5.81 -8.75 -1.55
CA LEU A 319 -5.08 -8.71 -2.81
C LEU A 319 -3.78 -7.96 -2.54
N ILE A 320 -2.65 -8.65 -2.68
CA ILE A 320 -1.31 -8.09 -2.52
C ILE A 320 -0.65 -8.02 -3.88
N VAL A 321 -0.18 -6.84 -4.24
CA VAL A 321 0.56 -6.59 -5.48
C VAL A 321 1.98 -6.17 -5.13
N TYR A 322 2.96 -6.70 -5.84
CA TYR A 322 4.38 -6.47 -5.64
C TYR A 322 4.99 -5.78 -6.85
N SER A 323 5.85 -4.78 -6.60
CA SER A 323 6.52 -4.01 -7.65
C SER A 323 7.89 -3.51 -7.20
N ASP A 324 8.79 -3.24 -8.15
CA ASP A 324 10.03 -2.51 -7.91
C ASP A 324 9.88 -0.99 -8.12
N GLU A 325 8.71 -0.56 -8.57
CA GLU A 325 8.31 0.83 -8.68
C GLU A 325 7.28 1.18 -7.61
N ILE A 326 7.18 2.47 -7.26
CA ILE A 326 6.18 2.94 -6.27
C ILE A 326 4.78 2.58 -6.77
N ILE A 327 4.03 1.92 -5.89
CA ILE A 327 2.65 1.53 -6.13
C ILE A 327 1.77 2.05 -4.99
N SER A 328 0.64 2.67 -5.35
CA SER A 328 -0.25 3.30 -4.38
C SER A 328 -1.12 2.30 -3.62
N ASN A 329 -1.34 2.58 -2.32
CA ASN A 329 -2.37 1.94 -1.51
C ASN A 329 -3.70 2.72 -1.50
N ALA A 330 -3.78 3.88 -2.18
CA ALA A 330 -5.02 4.64 -2.31
C ALA A 330 -5.95 4.04 -3.36
N ASP A 331 -7.26 4.34 -3.27
CA ASP A 331 -8.26 3.86 -4.24
C ASP A 331 -8.06 4.45 -5.62
N ALA A 332 -7.45 5.64 -5.69
CA ALA A 332 -7.10 6.31 -6.92
C ALA A 332 -5.77 7.06 -6.81
N SER A 333 -5.06 7.19 -7.91
CA SER A 333 -3.84 8.00 -8.03
C SER A 333 -3.93 8.87 -9.28
N PHE A 334 -3.69 10.17 -9.11
CA PHE A 334 -3.74 11.16 -10.18
C PHE A 334 -2.36 11.76 -10.40
N GLN A 335 -1.93 11.87 -11.65
CA GLN A 335 -0.62 12.40 -12.00
C GLN A 335 -0.67 13.23 -13.28
N ILE A 336 0.13 14.29 -13.33
CA ILE A 336 0.43 15.01 -14.59
C ILE A 336 1.61 14.28 -15.23
N ILE A 337 1.41 13.75 -16.46
CA ILE A 337 2.42 12.89 -17.11
C ILE A 337 3.10 13.55 -18.31
N ALA A 338 2.45 14.51 -18.96
CA ALA A 338 2.97 15.14 -20.16
C ALA A 338 2.43 16.56 -20.35
N GLN A 339 3.20 17.37 -21.09
CA GLN A 339 2.83 18.67 -21.56
C GLN A 339 3.14 18.80 -23.04
N ASN A 340 2.23 19.43 -23.80
CA ASN A 340 2.48 19.85 -25.18
C ASN A 340 2.39 21.38 -25.25
N THR A 341 3.54 22.04 -25.34
CA THR A 341 3.65 23.51 -25.35
C THR A 341 3.08 24.16 -26.63
N MET A 342 3.11 23.46 -27.76
CA MET A 342 2.55 23.96 -29.03
C MET A 342 1.03 23.98 -29.02
N ASN A 343 0.42 22.91 -28.52
CA ASN A 343 -1.04 22.78 -28.44
C ASN A 343 -1.61 23.33 -27.13
N LYS A 344 -0.74 23.73 -26.19
CA LYS A 344 -1.09 24.19 -24.84
C LYS A 344 -1.95 23.17 -24.10
N THR A 345 -1.49 21.91 -24.07
CA THR A 345 -2.19 20.82 -23.37
C THR A 345 -1.32 20.16 -22.33
N ILE A 346 -1.95 19.63 -21.29
CA ILE A 346 -1.37 18.75 -20.29
C ILE A 346 -2.19 17.48 -20.19
N ASP A 347 -1.52 16.36 -20.01
CA ASP A 347 -2.13 15.04 -19.90
C ASP A 347 -2.23 14.63 -18.43
N ILE A 348 -3.44 14.33 -17.99
CA ILE A 348 -3.73 13.81 -16.65
C ILE A 348 -3.89 12.31 -16.73
N TYR A 349 -3.04 11.60 -16.00
CA TYR A 349 -3.09 10.15 -15.86
C TYR A 349 -3.87 9.78 -14.61
N LEU A 350 -4.64 8.72 -14.70
CA LEU A 350 -5.38 8.10 -13.60
C LEU A 350 -5.03 6.62 -13.53
N MET A 351 -4.74 6.15 -12.32
CA MET A 351 -4.83 4.75 -11.94
C MET A 351 -5.87 4.64 -10.82
N ASN A 352 -6.85 3.76 -10.96
CA ASN A 352 -7.87 3.54 -9.92
C ASN A 352 -8.17 2.05 -9.76
N TYR A 353 -8.36 1.65 -8.52
CA TYR A 353 -8.75 0.30 -8.14
C TYR A 353 -10.27 0.18 -7.96
N GLU A 354 -10.92 1.29 -7.57
CA GLU A 354 -12.36 1.36 -7.37
C GLU A 354 -13.02 2.16 -8.50
N PRO A 355 -14.27 1.85 -8.89
CA PRO A 355 -15.00 2.65 -9.87
C PRO A 355 -15.16 4.09 -9.40
N ILE A 356 -14.81 5.06 -10.24
CA ILE A 356 -14.94 6.50 -9.96
C ILE A 356 -16.25 7.02 -10.56
N TYR A 357 -17.03 7.76 -9.75
CA TYR A 357 -18.31 8.37 -10.15
C TYR A 357 -18.24 9.89 -10.26
N GLY A 358 -17.19 10.50 -9.72
CA GLY A 358 -16.92 11.93 -9.81
C GLY A 358 -15.54 12.27 -9.33
N PHE A 359 -14.97 13.35 -9.85
CA PHE A 359 -13.74 13.93 -9.31
C PHE A 359 -13.74 15.44 -9.46
N GLN A 360 -12.99 16.09 -8.59
CA GLN A 360 -12.58 17.48 -8.78
C GLN A 360 -11.15 17.68 -8.34
N PHE A 361 -10.45 18.59 -9.00
CA PHE A 361 -9.10 19.01 -8.60
C PHE A 361 -8.77 20.38 -9.20
N LYS A 362 -7.68 20.98 -8.72
CA LYS A 362 -7.09 22.18 -9.31
C LYS A 362 -5.69 21.90 -9.85
N ILE A 363 -5.35 22.57 -10.95
CA ILE A 363 -3.97 22.69 -11.42
C ILE A 363 -3.42 24.00 -10.88
N SER A 364 -2.42 23.92 -10.02
CA SER A 364 -1.83 25.08 -9.33
C SER A 364 -0.31 25.05 -9.40
N PHE A 365 0.30 26.24 -9.27
CA PHE A 365 1.74 26.36 -9.14
C PHE A 365 2.21 25.92 -7.76
N LEU A 366 3.35 25.26 -7.71
CA LEU A 366 4.07 25.02 -6.47
C LEU A 366 4.96 26.24 -6.22
N THR A 367 4.61 27.09 -5.25
CA THR A 367 5.40 28.26 -4.86
C THR A 367 6.09 28.04 -3.53
N ASP A 368 7.34 28.51 -3.40
CA ASP A 368 8.10 28.47 -2.13
C ASP A 368 7.55 29.42 -1.06
N GLU A 369 6.60 30.31 -1.41
CA GLU A 369 5.99 31.27 -0.49
C GLU A 369 4.58 30.81 -0.07
N GLU A 370 4.38 30.63 1.21
CA GLU A 370 3.21 30.03 1.88
C GLU A 370 1.83 30.66 1.59
N ASN A 371 1.63 31.61 0.67
CA ASN A 371 0.36 32.36 0.70
C ASN A 371 -0.34 32.75 -0.62
N THR A 372 0.13 32.37 -1.80
CA THR A 372 -0.68 32.57 -3.02
C THR A 372 -0.47 31.44 -4.02
N LEU A 373 -1.29 30.41 -3.91
CA LEU A 373 -1.43 29.43 -5.00
C LEU A 373 -2.03 30.13 -6.21
N SER A 374 -1.18 30.58 -7.15
CA SER A 374 -1.67 31.00 -8.44
C SER A 374 -2.03 29.75 -9.25
N SER A 375 -3.18 29.76 -9.89
CA SER A 375 -3.67 28.66 -10.70
C SER A 375 -3.43 28.93 -12.18
N ILE A 376 -3.34 27.85 -12.96
CA ILE A 376 -3.30 27.94 -14.42
C ILE A 376 -4.74 27.90 -14.95
N PRO A 377 -5.17 28.90 -15.76
CA PRO A 377 -6.48 28.83 -16.40
C PRO A 377 -6.60 27.58 -17.28
N ILE A 378 -7.59 26.73 -17.00
CA ILE A 378 -7.90 25.55 -17.79
C ILE A 378 -9.13 25.84 -18.64
N LEU A 379 -8.97 25.78 -19.96
CA LEU A 379 -9.98 26.18 -20.92
C LEU A 379 -10.96 25.05 -21.26
N SER A 380 -10.46 23.82 -21.32
CA SER A 380 -11.26 22.63 -21.64
C SER A 380 -10.55 21.33 -21.23
N GLY A 381 -11.32 20.26 -21.11
CA GLY A 381 -10.81 18.89 -20.98
C GLY A 381 -11.49 17.98 -22.01
N SER A 382 -10.74 17.06 -22.61
CA SER A 382 -11.25 16.09 -23.59
C SER A 382 -10.33 14.87 -23.69
N GLY A 383 -10.82 13.82 -24.32
CA GLY A 383 -10.07 12.57 -24.51
C GLY A 383 -9.94 11.70 -23.28
N GLY A 384 -9.29 10.57 -23.46
CA GLY A 384 -8.99 9.59 -22.43
C GLY A 384 -10.21 8.87 -21.86
N ARG A 385 -10.00 8.20 -20.72
CA ARG A 385 -10.99 7.34 -20.05
C ARG A 385 -12.27 8.09 -19.66
N ALA A 386 -12.17 9.40 -19.40
CA ALA A 386 -13.36 10.21 -19.12
C ALA A 386 -14.27 10.34 -20.36
N GLU A 387 -13.71 10.57 -21.53
CA GLU A 387 -14.49 10.65 -22.78
C GLU A 387 -15.01 9.28 -23.22
N GLU A 388 -14.25 8.20 -23.03
CA GLU A 388 -14.67 6.82 -23.33
C GLU A 388 -15.94 6.44 -22.56
N GLU A 389 -16.08 6.92 -21.33
CA GLU A 389 -17.27 6.72 -20.48
C GLU A 389 -18.32 7.83 -20.64
N ASN A 390 -18.19 8.68 -21.64
CA ASN A 390 -19.08 9.81 -21.94
C ASN A 390 -19.21 10.82 -20.78
N TRP A 391 -18.12 11.11 -20.08
CA TRP A 391 -18.09 12.11 -19.03
C TRP A 391 -17.96 13.53 -19.59
N THR A 392 -18.51 14.48 -18.85
CA THR A 392 -18.29 15.91 -19.09
C THR A 392 -17.19 16.42 -18.17
N ILE A 393 -16.17 17.04 -18.77
CA ILE A 393 -15.12 17.74 -18.02
C ILE A 393 -15.43 19.24 -18.04
N SER A 394 -15.74 19.79 -16.87
CA SER A 394 -15.97 21.23 -16.68
C SER A 394 -14.72 21.87 -16.09
N THR A 395 -14.34 23.03 -16.61
CA THR A 395 -13.09 23.74 -16.23
C THR A 395 -13.36 25.21 -16.02
N ASN A 396 -12.41 25.92 -15.38
CA ASN A 396 -12.50 27.36 -15.23
C ASN A 396 -11.11 28.05 -15.20
N ASP A 397 -11.13 29.38 -15.21
CA ASP A 397 -9.92 30.23 -15.19
C ASP A 397 -9.14 30.16 -13.86
N ALA A 398 -9.74 29.59 -12.80
CA ALA A 398 -9.08 29.34 -11.52
C ALA A 398 -8.40 27.96 -11.46
N GLY A 399 -8.24 27.27 -12.59
CA GLY A 399 -7.58 25.97 -12.70
C GLY A 399 -8.41 24.81 -12.19
N LEU A 400 -9.69 25.01 -11.82
CA LEU A 400 -10.58 23.94 -11.36
C LEU A 400 -10.98 23.05 -12.54
N VAL A 401 -10.91 21.75 -12.30
CA VAL A 401 -11.35 20.69 -13.20
C VAL A 401 -12.33 19.80 -12.46
N VAL A 402 -13.52 19.62 -13.01
CA VAL A 402 -14.57 18.76 -12.45
C VAL A 402 -15.01 17.77 -13.50
N GLY A 403 -14.92 16.49 -13.20
CA GLY A 403 -15.40 15.39 -14.02
C GLY A 403 -16.64 14.74 -13.42
N LEU A 404 -17.70 14.65 -14.21
CA LEU A 404 -18.96 14.03 -13.81
C LEU A 404 -19.52 13.18 -14.95
N SER A 405 -20.07 12.03 -14.60
CA SER A 405 -20.85 11.22 -15.54
C SER A 405 -22.13 11.97 -15.96
N GLN A 406 -22.40 12.04 -17.25
CA GLN A 406 -23.64 12.65 -17.79
C GLN A 406 -24.90 11.85 -17.40
N TYR A 407 -24.72 10.56 -17.20
CA TYR A 407 -25.78 9.62 -16.82
C TYR A 407 -25.36 8.96 -15.51
N PHE A 408 -26.01 9.28 -14.40
CA PHE A 408 -25.73 8.63 -13.11
C PHE A 408 -25.73 7.10 -13.26
N GLY A 409 -24.61 6.50 -13.62
CA GLY A 409 -24.51 5.07 -13.85
C GLY A 409 -23.31 4.56 -14.62
N ASN A 410 -22.56 5.43 -15.31
CA ASN A 410 -21.32 5.01 -15.98
C ASN A 410 -20.10 5.53 -15.23
N PRO A 411 -19.58 4.78 -14.25
CA PRO A 411 -18.34 5.14 -13.59
C PRO A 411 -17.16 4.96 -14.55
N ILE A 412 -16.05 5.63 -14.29
CA ILE A 412 -14.76 5.23 -14.84
C ILE A 412 -14.38 3.91 -14.16
N PRO A 413 -14.29 2.79 -14.88
CA PRO A 413 -14.04 1.48 -14.28
C PRO A 413 -12.62 1.42 -13.67
N PRO A 414 -12.31 0.43 -12.80
CA PRO A 414 -10.94 0.18 -12.38
C PRO A 414 -9.98 0.05 -13.55
N GLY A 415 -8.77 0.60 -13.41
CA GLY A 415 -7.77 0.57 -14.49
C GLY A 415 -6.80 1.74 -14.43
N GLU A 416 -5.99 1.87 -15.46
CA GLU A 416 -5.00 2.93 -15.59
C GLU A 416 -4.94 3.48 -17.01
N GLY A 417 -4.50 4.74 -17.14
CA GLY A 417 -4.33 5.39 -18.43
C GLY A 417 -4.60 6.90 -18.41
N LEU A 418 -4.57 7.51 -19.57
CA LEU A 418 -4.93 8.91 -19.74
C LEU A 418 -6.36 9.13 -19.25
N LEU A 419 -6.55 9.94 -18.22
CA LEU A 419 -7.86 10.33 -17.74
C LEU A 419 -8.52 11.33 -18.69
N THR A 420 -7.81 12.41 -18.96
CA THR A 420 -8.21 13.49 -19.85
C THR A 420 -7.02 14.33 -20.25
N GLN A 421 -7.08 14.98 -21.39
CA GLN A 421 -6.15 16.04 -21.81
C GLN A 421 -6.79 17.39 -21.53
N LEU A 422 -6.08 18.24 -20.77
CA LEU A 422 -6.53 19.58 -20.42
C LEU A 422 -5.85 20.63 -21.33
N THR A 423 -6.64 21.55 -21.88
CA THR A 423 -6.11 22.71 -22.61
C THR A 423 -6.00 23.87 -21.64
N TYR A 424 -4.83 24.53 -21.59
CA TYR A 424 -4.55 25.65 -20.69
C TYR A 424 -4.32 26.98 -21.43
N SER A 425 -4.40 28.10 -20.69
CA SER A 425 -4.01 29.44 -21.16
C SER A 425 -2.79 29.93 -20.41
N ASP A 426 -1.81 30.43 -21.16
CA ASP A 426 -0.59 31.03 -20.63
C ASP A 426 -0.55 32.57 -20.75
N ASN A 427 -1.67 33.22 -21.12
CA ASN A 427 -1.75 34.63 -21.45
C ASN A 427 -1.35 35.58 -20.31
N ASN A 428 -1.37 35.16 -19.05
CA ASN A 428 -1.08 35.99 -17.88
C ASN A 428 0.15 35.49 -17.08
N LEU A 429 0.93 34.57 -17.66
CA LEU A 429 2.06 33.96 -16.96
C LEU A 429 3.33 34.75 -17.23
N THR A 430 4.11 35.01 -16.18
CA THR A 430 5.29 35.91 -16.23
C THR A 430 6.62 35.15 -16.12
N SER A 431 6.58 33.87 -15.83
CA SER A 431 7.76 32.99 -15.70
C SER A 431 7.84 32.01 -16.87
N GLU A 432 9.07 31.65 -17.28
CA GLU A 432 9.29 30.67 -18.35
C GLU A 432 9.21 29.20 -17.88
N PHE A 433 9.38 28.99 -16.57
CA PHE A 433 9.34 27.67 -15.96
C PHE A 433 8.68 27.75 -14.59
N GLU A 434 7.77 26.88 -14.35
CA GLU A 434 7.09 26.73 -13.07
C GLU A 434 6.92 25.24 -12.75
N ILE A 435 6.82 24.94 -11.47
CA ILE A 435 6.43 23.60 -11.03
C ILE A 435 4.93 23.63 -10.77
N ILE A 436 4.20 22.72 -11.37
CA ILE A 436 2.76 22.57 -11.16
C ILE A 436 2.44 21.26 -10.46
N ASN A 437 1.35 21.26 -9.76
CA ASN A 437 0.78 20.05 -9.13
C ASN A 437 -0.73 20.02 -9.27
N ILE A 438 -1.29 18.85 -9.02
CA ILE A 438 -2.70 18.66 -8.74
C ILE A 438 -2.90 19.00 -7.26
N SER A 439 -3.91 19.80 -6.96
CA SER A 439 -4.28 20.19 -5.58
C SER A 439 -5.79 20.12 -5.40
N GLU A 440 -6.27 20.18 -4.17
CA GLU A 440 -7.70 20.14 -3.83
C GLU A 440 -8.42 18.95 -4.52
N LEU A 441 -7.75 17.79 -4.59
CA LEU A 441 -8.32 16.60 -5.21
C LEU A 441 -9.40 16.00 -4.28
N GLU A 442 -10.57 15.77 -4.85
CA GLU A 442 -11.65 14.98 -4.25
C GLU A 442 -12.10 13.93 -5.27
N VAL A 443 -12.30 12.70 -4.82
CA VAL A 443 -12.70 11.57 -5.66
C VAL A 443 -13.90 10.88 -5.02
N SER A 444 -14.94 10.67 -5.82
CA SER A 444 -16.19 10.06 -5.37
C SER A 444 -16.38 8.67 -5.97
N GLY A 445 -16.67 7.71 -5.11
CA GLY A 445 -17.09 6.37 -5.43
C GLY A 445 -18.62 6.22 -5.50
N TYR A 446 -19.08 4.98 -5.38
CA TYR A 446 -20.50 4.64 -5.47
C TYR A 446 -21.33 5.35 -4.40
N PHE A 447 -22.51 5.86 -4.79
CA PHE A 447 -23.38 6.69 -3.94
C PHE A 447 -22.71 7.91 -3.27
N GLY A 448 -21.64 8.44 -3.88
CA GLY A 448 -20.93 9.61 -3.34
C GLY A 448 -20.03 9.30 -2.15
N SER A 449 -19.66 8.04 -1.96
CA SER A 449 -18.60 7.68 -0.99
C SER A 449 -17.29 8.38 -1.37
N THR A 450 -16.54 8.82 -0.38
CA THR A 450 -15.21 9.38 -0.62
C THR A 450 -14.21 8.25 -0.85
N LEU A 451 -13.45 8.33 -1.95
CA LEU A 451 -12.35 7.42 -2.24
C LEU A 451 -11.03 8.03 -1.76
N SER A 452 -10.19 7.21 -1.18
CA SER A 452 -8.83 7.60 -0.85
C SER A 452 -8.01 7.84 -2.12
N HIS A 453 -7.11 8.83 -2.09
CA HIS A 453 -6.34 9.17 -3.28
C HIS A 453 -4.91 9.56 -2.96
N ASP A 454 -4.02 9.34 -3.94
CA ASP A 454 -2.64 9.84 -3.98
C ASP A 454 -2.45 10.77 -5.16
N LEU A 455 -1.50 11.69 -4.99
CA LEU A 455 -1.04 12.58 -6.04
C LEU A 455 0.34 12.12 -6.51
N GLY A 456 0.58 12.21 -7.81
CA GLY A 456 1.91 12.05 -8.37
C GLY A 456 2.84 13.21 -7.99
N GLU A 457 4.12 13.04 -8.31
CA GLU A 457 5.12 14.07 -8.09
C GLU A 457 4.78 15.37 -8.85
N PRO A 458 5.17 16.54 -8.32
CA PRO A 458 5.01 17.81 -9.00
C PRO A 458 5.66 17.79 -10.38
N PHE A 459 5.00 18.42 -11.36
CA PHE A 459 5.40 18.40 -12.76
C PHE A 459 6.11 19.70 -13.17
N ASN A 460 7.25 19.57 -13.85
CA ASN A 460 7.96 20.72 -14.41
C ASN A 460 7.24 21.24 -15.65
N PHE A 461 6.71 22.43 -15.58
CA PHE A 461 5.87 23.05 -16.59
C PHE A 461 6.62 24.13 -17.37
N GLU A 462 6.54 24.09 -18.69
CA GLU A 462 7.15 25.07 -19.58
C GLU A 462 6.09 26.00 -20.18
N PHE A 463 6.33 27.30 -20.14
CA PHE A 463 5.49 28.30 -20.82
C PHE A 463 6.15 28.84 -22.07
N THR A 464 5.37 28.97 -23.14
CA THR A 464 5.76 29.78 -24.31
C THR A 464 5.29 31.20 -24.08
N LEU A 465 6.16 32.07 -23.60
CA LEU A 465 5.82 33.48 -23.47
C LEU A 465 5.62 34.09 -24.88
N ASN A 466 4.36 34.36 -25.25
CA ASN A 466 4.03 35.18 -26.41
C ASN A 466 4.40 36.65 -26.13
N ASN A 467 5.66 37.00 -26.23
CA ASN A 467 6.07 38.39 -26.32
C ASN A 467 6.29 38.73 -27.80
N ASP A 468 5.35 39.45 -28.38
CA ASP A 468 5.51 40.17 -29.65
C ASP A 468 6.65 41.18 -29.55
N ASN A 469 7.91 40.78 -29.50
CA ASN A 469 9.16 41.55 -29.60
C ASN A 469 10.29 41.12 -28.66
N SER A 470 10.38 39.93 -28.18
CA SER A 470 11.60 39.48 -27.51
C SER A 470 12.15 38.18 -28.13
N SER A 471 13.45 38.20 -28.36
CA SER A 471 14.23 37.12 -28.96
C SER A 471 13.83 35.73 -28.43
N ILE A 472 13.69 34.77 -29.33
CA ILE A 472 13.49 33.31 -29.13
C ILE A 472 14.57 32.71 -28.23
N TYR A 473 15.53 33.48 -27.75
CA TYR A 473 16.73 33.02 -27.05
C TYR A 473 16.69 33.35 -25.56
N PRO A 474 17.20 32.43 -24.70
CA PRO A 474 17.31 32.66 -23.26
C PRO A 474 18.02 33.98 -22.93
N LYS A 475 17.56 34.69 -21.88
CA LYS A 475 18.17 35.97 -21.47
C LYS A 475 19.45 35.79 -20.65
N GLN A 476 19.69 34.61 -20.10
CA GLN A 476 20.89 34.27 -19.31
C GLN A 476 21.23 32.79 -19.45
N HIS A 477 22.48 32.42 -19.14
CA HIS A 477 22.86 31.03 -18.99
C HIS A 477 22.22 30.47 -17.72
N SER A 478 21.74 29.23 -17.73
CA SER A 478 21.32 28.55 -16.51
C SER A 478 21.47 27.03 -16.63
N LEU A 479 21.74 26.38 -15.49
CA LEU A 479 21.52 24.98 -15.29
C LEU A 479 20.17 24.83 -14.59
N ASN A 480 19.21 24.21 -15.25
CA ASN A 480 17.87 24.03 -14.71
C ASN A 480 17.80 22.81 -13.76
N ILE A 481 16.67 22.62 -13.09
CA ILE A 481 16.47 21.49 -12.18
C ILE A 481 16.50 20.20 -12.99
N SER A 482 17.34 19.26 -12.54
CA SER A 482 17.45 17.93 -13.16
C SER A 482 16.33 17.02 -12.65
N TYR A 483 15.77 16.19 -13.55
CA TYR A 483 14.63 15.34 -13.23
C TYR A 483 14.71 13.96 -13.91
N PRO A 484 14.12 12.91 -13.25
CA PRO A 484 13.65 12.93 -11.86
C PRO A 484 14.81 13.17 -10.88
N ASN A 485 14.53 13.64 -9.66
CA ASN A 485 15.52 13.78 -8.59
C ASN A 485 14.83 13.65 -7.23
N PRO A 486 14.96 12.50 -6.53
CA PRO A 486 15.87 11.38 -6.80
C PRO A 486 15.59 10.65 -8.11
N PHE A 487 16.63 9.99 -8.69
CA PHE A 487 16.53 9.29 -9.98
C PHE A 487 17.04 7.84 -9.93
N ASN A 488 16.55 7.01 -10.87
CA ASN A 488 16.95 5.59 -11.00
C ASN A 488 16.79 5.12 -12.46
N PRO A 489 17.81 4.64 -13.15
CA PRO A 489 19.21 5.08 -13.04
C PRO A 489 19.51 6.30 -13.92
N VAL A 490 18.51 6.87 -14.63
CA VAL A 490 18.69 7.94 -15.64
C VAL A 490 18.12 9.25 -15.12
N VAL A 491 18.89 10.33 -15.28
CA VAL A 491 18.47 11.69 -14.98
C VAL A 491 18.58 12.59 -16.21
N ASN A 492 17.57 13.43 -16.42
CA ASN A 492 17.57 14.48 -17.42
C ASN A 492 18.18 15.75 -16.83
N ILE A 493 19.08 16.40 -17.57
CA ILE A 493 19.83 17.58 -17.15
C ILE A 493 19.57 18.69 -18.17
N PRO A 494 18.57 19.55 -17.94
CA PRO A 494 18.27 20.67 -18.82
C PRO A 494 19.18 21.86 -18.51
N PHE A 495 19.68 22.53 -19.56
CA PHE A 495 20.39 23.79 -19.44
C PHE A 495 20.05 24.73 -20.61
N GLN A 496 20.36 26.03 -20.45
CA GLN A 496 20.12 27.01 -21.50
C GLN A 496 21.26 27.98 -21.63
N LEU A 497 21.42 28.49 -22.86
CA LEU A 497 22.45 29.45 -23.24
C LEU A 497 21.81 30.70 -23.86
N HIS A 498 22.13 31.89 -23.36
CA HIS A 498 21.64 33.14 -23.92
C HIS A 498 22.48 33.63 -25.12
N LYS A 499 23.64 33.05 -25.36
CA LYS A 499 24.53 33.26 -26.48
C LYS A 499 25.39 32.03 -26.71
N GLN A 500 26.05 31.99 -27.85
CA GLN A 500 26.99 30.94 -28.19
C GLN A 500 28.15 30.88 -27.20
N GLU A 501 28.38 29.70 -26.58
CA GLU A 501 29.45 29.49 -25.59
C GLU A 501 30.08 28.10 -25.69
N MET A 502 31.27 27.96 -25.10
CA MET A 502 31.90 26.67 -24.83
C MET A 502 31.32 26.11 -23.56
N VAL A 503 30.76 24.90 -23.63
CA VAL A 503 30.05 24.25 -22.54
C VAL A 503 30.81 23.04 -22.03
N SER A 504 30.91 22.92 -20.71
CA SER A 504 31.30 21.72 -20.02
C SER A 504 30.20 21.30 -19.03
N LEU A 505 29.90 20.01 -19.01
CA LEU A 505 28.91 19.42 -18.09
C LEU A 505 29.49 18.15 -17.47
N LYS A 506 29.71 18.16 -16.16
CA LYS A 506 30.43 17.14 -15.43
C LYS A 506 29.67 16.68 -14.19
N ILE A 507 29.88 15.43 -13.82
CA ILE A 507 29.31 14.84 -12.61
C ILE A 507 30.43 14.57 -11.61
N PHE A 508 30.18 14.94 -10.36
CA PHE A 508 31.10 14.75 -9.24
C PHE A 508 30.45 13.93 -8.13
N ASP A 509 31.25 13.16 -7.43
CA ASP A 509 30.84 12.51 -6.19
C ASP A 509 30.87 13.50 -4.99
N ILE A 510 30.43 13.04 -3.81
CA ILE A 510 30.42 13.85 -2.57
C ILE A 510 31.85 14.24 -2.10
N LYS A 511 32.89 13.60 -2.61
CA LYS A 511 34.29 13.90 -2.28
C LYS A 511 34.90 14.91 -3.24
N GLY A 512 34.15 15.34 -4.27
CA GLY A 512 34.61 16.25 -5.30
C GLY A 512 35.43 15.56 -6.41
N ASN A 513 35.38 14.24 -6.51
CA ASN A 513 36.02 13.54 -7.62
C ASN A 513 35.10 13.62 -8.85
N GLU A 514 35.65 13.99 -10.01
CA GLU A 514 34.94 13.87 -11.28
C GLU A 514 34.74 12.39 -11.63
N ILE A 515 33.47 11.97 -11.75
CA ILE A 515 33.10 10.57 -12.01
C ILE A 515 32.59 10.35 -13.43
N PHE A 516 32.06 11.41 -14.05
CA PHE A 516 31.57 11.36 -15.42
C PHE A 516 31.61 12.73 -16.08
N GLN A 517 31.92 12.76 -17.35
CA GLN A 517 31.89 13.98 -18.16
C GLN A 517 30.90 13.81 -19.30
N ILE A 518 29.80 14.56 -19.25
CA ILE A 518 28.71 14.50 -20.24
C ILE A 518 29.08 15.35 -21.46
N ILE A 519 29.58 16.57 -21.22
CA ILE A 519 30.02 17.52 -22.25
C ILE A 519 31.43 17.99 -21.89
N ASN A 520 32.35 17.92 -22.83
CA ASN A 520 33.75 18.34 -22.66
C ASN A 520 34.08 19.52 -23.54
N ASN A 521 33.86 20.74 -23.04
CA ASN A 521 34.25 21.99 -23.71
C ASN A 521 33.80 22.04 -25.18
N ILE A 522 32.54 21.71 -25.44
CA ILE A 522 31.92 21.70 -26.76
C ILE A 522 31.20 23.04 -26.98
N LYS A 523 31.31 23.56 -28.20
CA LYS A 523 30.64 24.80 -28.60
C LYS A 523 29.16 24.53 -28.87
N PHE A 524 28.30 25.27 -28.17
CA PHE A 524 26.84 25.28 -28.36
C PHE A 524 26.40 26.70 -28.78
N ASN A 525 25.37 26.76 -29.59
CA ASN A 525 24.72 28.02 -29.93
C ASN A 525 23.83 28.50 -28.76
N GLU A 526 23.23 29.70 -28.90
CA GLU A 526 22.12 30.08 -28.03
C GLU A 526 20.96 29.10 -28.16
N GLY A 527 20.28 28.79 -27.03
CA GLY A 527 19.16 27.86 -27.03
C GLY A 527 19.02 27.06 -25.73
N LYS A 528 18.02 26.20 -25.72
CA LYS A 528 17.73 25.25 -24.62
C LYS A 528 18.21 23.85 -25.03
N TYR A 529 18.79 23.13 -24.08
CA TYR A 529 19.41 21.84 -24.30
C TYR A 529 19.01 20.86 -23.19
N LEU A 530 18.86 19.60 -23.55
CA LEU A 530 18.60 18.51 -22.62
C LEU A 530 19.68 17.45 -22.78
N GLN A 531 20.40 17.15 -21.72
CA GLN A 531 21.35 16.03 -21.65
C GLN A 531 20.82 14.96 -20.72
N LYS A 532 21.29 13.72 -20.89
CA LYS A 532 20.94 12.60 -20.01
C LYS A 532 22.21 12.01 -19.43
N TRP A 533 22.12 11.63 -18.16
CA TRP A 533 23.15 10.82 -17.53
C TRP A 533 22.52 9.51 -17.08
N ASP A 534 23.10 8.40 -17.59
CA ASP A 534 22.79 7.04 -17.14
C ASP A 534 23.82 6.62 -16.08
N ALA A 535 23.37 6.50 -14.85
CA ALA A 535 24.17 6.15 -13.69
C ALA A 535 24.10 4.65 -13.35
N SER A 536 23.70 3.77 -14.31
CA SER A 536 23.56 2.31 -14.08
C SER A 536 24.80 1.65 -13.49
N ASN A 537 25.98 2.21 -13.73
CA ASN A 537 27.26 1.70 -13.23
C ASN A 537 27.78 2.43 -11.98
N HIS A 538 26.96 3.30 -11.36
CA HIS A 538 27.34 4.07 -10.19
C HIS A 538 26.50 3.66 -8.97
N SER A 539 27.06 3.78 -7.76
CA SER A 539 26.37 3.44 -6.51
C SER A 539 25.30 4.47 -6.16
N SER A 540 24.22 4.06 -5.47
CA SER A 540 23.27 4.99 -4.86
C SER A 540 23.99 6.01 -4.00
N GLY A 541 23.58 7.29 -4.07
CA GLY A 541 24.24 8.36 -3.34
C GLY A 541 23.97 9.75 -3.91
N VAL A 542 24.59 10.74 -3.26
CA VAL A 542 24.52 12.15 -3.68
C VAL A 542 25.61 12.44 -4.69
N TYR A 543 25.23 13.11 -5.79
CA TYR A 543 26.11 13.57 -6.85
C TYR A 543 25.88 15.06 -7.12
N PHE A 544 26.85 15.69 -7.74
CA PHE A 544 26.78 17.09 -8.12
C PHE A 544 27.02 17.23 -9.62
N ILE A 545 26.16 17.98 -10.29
CA ILE A 545 26.32 18.39 -11.67
C ILE A 545 27.02 19.74 -11.65
N LEU A 546 28.17 19.87 -12.31
CA LEU A 546 28.83 21.14 -12.57
C LEU A 546 28.60 21.51 -14.04
N PHE A 547 28.03 22.65 -14.26
CA PHE A 547 27.79 23.24 -15.58
C PHE A 547 28.59 24.53 -15.74
N ASP A 548 29.48 24.55 -16.72
CA ASP A 548 30.26 25.72 -17.08
C ASP A 548 29.93 26.17 -18.52
N ALA A 549 29.64 27.46 -18.69
CA ALA A 549 29.36 28.08 -19.99
C ALA A 549 30.05 29.46 -20.08
N GLY A 550 31.24 29.50 -20.67
CA GLY A 550 32.09 30.68 -20.68
C GLY A 550 32.49 31.12 -19.27
N SER A 551 32.01 32.29 -18.83
CA SER A 551 32.24 32.80 -17.46
C SER A 551 31.16 32.41 -16.48
N PHE A 552 30.09 31.76 -16.92
CA PHE A 552 29.00 31.26 -16.07
C PHE A 552 29.31 29.86 -15.56
N SER A 553 29.10 29.66 -14.27
CA SER A 553 29.20 28.34 -13.64
C SER A 553 28.06 28.14 -12.65
N ASP A 554 27.42 26.98 -12.67
CA ASP A 554 26.36 26.62 -11.75
C ASP A 554 26.49 25.13 -11.34
N THR A 555 26.00 24.82 -10.14
CA THR A 555 26.09 23.46 -9.58
C THR A 555 24.75 23.03 -9.01
N LYS A 556 24.27 21.85 -9.39
CA LYS A 556 23.05 21.25 -8.86
C LYS A 556 23.32 19.90 -8.20
N LYS A 557 22.62 19.64 -7.10
CA LYS A 557 22.65 18.36 -6.40
C LYS A 557 21.61 17.42 -7.01
N ILE A 558 22.02 16.16 -7.26
CA ILE A 558 21.14 15.06 -7.66
C ILE A 558 21.35 13.85 -6.76
N ILE A 559 20.34 13.03 -6.61
CA ILE A 559 20.34 11.85 -5.73
C ILE A 559 20.01 10.62 -6.56
N LEU A 560 20.97 9.70 -6.69
CA LEU A 560 20.74 8.39 -7.30
C LEU A 560 20.23 7.45 -6.23
N MET A 561 19.09 6.83 -6.50
CA MET A 561 18.49 5.80 -5.67
C MET A 561 18.27 4.56 -6.55
N LYS A 562 19.04 3.50 -6.30
CA LYS A 562 18.88 2.18 -6.94
C LYS A 562 18.22 1.25 -5.96
#